data_9a47fa13de59adffd7c04fea689eb4e1
#
_entry.id   9a47fa13de59adffd7c04fea689eb4e1
#
_cell.length_a   1.000
_cell.length_b   1.000
_cell.length_c   1.000
_cell.angle_alpha   90.00
_cell.angle_beta   90.00
_cell.angle_gamma   90.00
#
_symmetry.space_group_name_H-M   'P 1'
#
loop_
_entity.id
_entity.type
_entity.pdbx_description
1 polymer ?
#
loop_
_entity_poly.entity_id
_entity_poly.type
_entity_poly.pdbx_seq_one_letter_code
_entity_poly.pdbx_strand_id
1 'polypeptide(L)'
;MVLMKIINLILFLLVTVQINAQDILSLKERARVIEEIQKDRFDNLLPKLMEETGIDMWVIITREYNEDPIIKTLLPPTWLNARRRTILAFYYDKDEKNLEKVAIARYSFGKNIPSIWNKDEEPDQMKALVKFIEEKNPIKIGLNYSDHFALADGIVKTDYDLLLDNMSNSLSKKVVSAEELAVRWIETRTEKEMIIYDQLVEITHGIINEAFSTKVITPGVTTTNDVVWWMREKVKKLGLKTWFHPTIDVQRNEVSDLYAFDGESKFDIILPGDLIHCDFGISYLTLNTDCQELAYVLKPDETEAPDYLVKALDEGNRVQDIFTDLFEHKKTGNQILKEA
;
A
#
# COMPACT_ATOMS: atom_id res chain seq x y z
N MET A 1 -54.79 21.21 0.45
CA MET A 1 -53.91 21.14 1.62
C MET A 1 -53.42 19.74 1.99
N VAL A 2 -54.28 18.73 1.96
CA VAL A 2 -53.91 17.32 2.25
C VAL A 2 -53.00 16.72 1.15
N LEU A 3 -53.28 16.97 -0.13
CA LEU A 3 -52.49 16.45 -1.27
C LEU A 3 -51.06 17.02 -1.30
N MET A 4 -50.89 18.30 -0.92
CA MET A 4 -49.56 18.93 -0.82
C MET A 4 -48.71 18.39 0.34
N LYS A 5 -49.35 17.96 1.45
CA LYS A 5 -48.65 17.27 2.57
C LYS A 5 -48.23 15.87 2.23
N ILE A 6 -49.00 15.14 1.40
CA ILE A 6 -48.64 13.81 0.93
C ILE A 6 -47.49 13.86 -0.09
N ILE A 7 -47.49 14.86 -0.98
CA ILE A 7 -46.38 15.07 -1.94
C ILE A 7 -45.08 15.41 -1.20
N ASN A 8 -45.13 16.27 -0.18
CA ASN A 8 -43.98 16.61 0.65
C ASN A 8 -43.50 15.41 1.50
N LEU A 9 -44.40 14.53 1.95
CA LEU A 9 -44.02 13.32 2.67
C LEU A 9 -43.38 12.28 1.75
N ILE A 10 -43.85 12.17 0.52
CA ILE A 10 -43.25 11.26 -0.50
C ILE A 10 -41.90 11.82 -0.98
N LEU A 11 -41.77 13.16 -1.13
CA LEU A 11 -40.48 13.79 -1.46
C LEU A 11 -39.46 13.64 -0.31
N PHE A 12 -39.90 13.69 0.95
CA PHE A 12 -39.03 13.47 2.12
C PHE A 12 -38.62 12.01 2.28
N LEU A 13 -39.48 11.05 1.91
CA LEU A 13 -39.15 9.62 1.89
C LEU A 13 -38.21 9.24 0.72
N LEU A 14 -38.22 9.99 -0.38
CA LEU A 14 -37.29 9.78 -1.51
C LEU A 14 -35.90 10.38 -1.28
N VAL A 15 -35.75 11.31 -0.32
CA VAL A 15 -34.44 11.92 0.03
C VAL A 15 -33.68 11.07 1.07
N THR A 16 -34.30 10.08 1.70
CA THR A 16 -33.66 9.25 2.74
C THR A 16 -33.10 7.92 2.23
N VAL A 17 -33.00 7.70 0.94
CA VAL A 17 -32.37 6.51 0.35
C VAL A 17 -31.18 6.91 -0.56
N GLN A 18 -30.37 7.85 -0.10
CA GLN A 18 -28.98 7.93 -0.55
C GLN A 18 -28.09 7.46 0.60
N ILE A 19 -28.17 6.17 0.88
CA ILE A 19 -27.23 5.50 1.74
C ILE A 19 -26.01 5.16 0.90
N ASN A 20 -24.92 5.90 1.16
CA ASN A 20 -23.53 5.43 1.08
C ASN A 20 -23.23 4.39 -0.03
N ALA A 21 -23.35 4.79 -1.28
CA ALA A 21 -22.39 4.32 -2.26
C ALA A 21 -21.08 5.02 -1.84
N GLN A 22 -20.22 4.32 -1.13
CA GLN A 22 -18.82 4.71 -1.01
C GLN A 22 -18.38 5.06 -2.43
N ASP A 23 -18.04 6.32 -2.69
CA ASP A 23 -17.70 6.81 -4.03
C ASP A 23 -16.34 6.26 -4.48
N ILE A 24 -16.33 4.95 -4.75
CA ILE A 24 -15.17 4.26 -5.29
C ILE A 24 -15.08 4.63 -6.77
N LEU A 25 -14.02 5.36 -7.11
CA LEU A 25 -13.78 5.84 -8.46
C LEU A 25 -13.79 4.71 -9.50
N SER A 26 -14.28 5.00 -10.69
CA SER A 26 -14.13 4.12 -11.85
C SER A 26 -12.66 3.87 -12.17
N LEU A 27 -12.34 2.77 -12.86
CA LEU A 27 -10.95 2.45 -13.22
C LEU A 27 -10.27 3.58 -14.01
N LYS A 28 -11.03 4.29 -14.86
CA LYS A 28 -10.51 5.42 -15.64
C LYS A 28 -10.16 6.62 -14.75
N GLU A 29 -10.99 6.90 -13.78
CA GLU A 29 -10.74 7.99 -12.82
C GLU A 29 -9.60 7.63 -11.86
N ARG A 30 -9.54 6.36 -11.39
CA ARG A 30 -8.38 5.87 -10.63
C ARG A 30 -7.08 6.06 -11.40
N ALA A 31 -7.06 5.74 -12.70
CA ALA A 31 -5.89 5.92 -13.53
C ALA A 31 -5.43 7.38 -13.56
N ARG A 32 -6.36 8.34 -13.64
CA ARG A 32 -6.05 9.77 -13.59
C ARG A 32 -5.45 10.18 -12.23
N VAL A 33 -6.08 9.75 -11.14
CA VAL A 33 -5.60 10.07 -9.78
C VAL A 33 -4.21 9.46 -9.53
N ILE A 34 -3.96 8.22 -9.95
CA ILE A 34 -2.64 7.58 -9.82
C ILE A 34 -1.58 8.35 -10.62
N GLU A 35 -1.89 8.80 -11.86
CA GLU A 35 -0.95 9.62 -12.64
C GLU A 35 -0.62 10.95 -11.91
N GLU A 36 -1.62 11.58 -11.28
CA GLU A 36 -1.44 12.83 -10.51
C GLU A 36 -0.60 12.63 -9.26
N ILE A 37 -0.84 11.53 -8.52
CA ILE A 37 -0.03 11.15 -7.36
C ILE A 37 1.42 10.85 -7.79
N GLN A 38 1.62 10.06 -8.83
CA GLN A 38 2.96 9.74 -9.33
C GLN A 38 3.71 11.01 -9.75
N LYS A 39 3.03 11.92 -10.45
CA LYS A 39 3.63 13.20 -10.82
C LYS A 39 4.06 14.00 -9.59
N ASP A 40 3.19 14.10 -8.58
CA ASP A 40 3.50 14.80 -7.33
C ASP A 40 4.70 14.18 -6.60
N ARG A 41 4.74 12.85 -6.51
CA ARG A 41 5.87 12.12 -5.91
C ARG A 41 7.18 12.33 -6.67
N PHE A 42 7.14 12.34 -8.01
CA PHE A 42 8.34 12.62 -8.82
C PHE A 42 8.81 14.07 -8.71
N ASP A 43 7.90 15.02 -8.63
CA ASP A 43 8.26 16.42 -8.66
C ASP A 43 8.66 16.95 -7.26
N ASN A 44 8.04 16.44 -6.19
CA ASN A 44 8.19 16.99 -4.86
C ASN A 44 8.85 16.03 -3.85
N LEU A 45 8.63 14.72 -3.96
CA LEU A 45 9.17 13.77 -2.99
C LEU A 45 10.52 13.19 -3.42
N LEU A 46 10.64 12.67 -4.64
CA LEU A 46 11.86 11.97 -5.06
C LEU A 46 13.11 12.85 -5.01
N PRO A 47 13.10 14.12 -5.46
CA PRO A 47 14.28 15.00 -5.33
C PRO A 47 14.73 15.15 -3.88
N LYS A 48 13.78 15.34 -2.96
CA LYS A 48 14.07 15.46 -1.52
C LYS A 48 14.70 14.18 -0.96
N LEU A 49 14.16 13.01 -1.30
CA LEU A 49 14.69 11.73 -0.84
C LEU A 49 16.10 11.46 -1.42
N MET A 50 16.34 11.80 -2.68
CA MET A 50 17.66 11.67 -3.31
C MET A 50 18.69 12.61 -2.66
N GLU A 51 18.28 13.81 -2.29
CA GLU A 51 19.14 14.74 -1.56
C GLU A 51 19.47 14.23 -0.15
N GLU A 52 18.46 13.76 0.60
CA GLU A 52 18.61 13.26 1.97
C GLU A 52 19.48 12.00 2.06
N THR A 53 19.37 11.09 1.09
CA THR A 53 20.15 9.83 1.03
C THR A 53 21.51 10.03 0.35
N GLY A 54 21.71 11.18 -0.31
CA GLY A 54 22.93 11.49 -1.03
C GLY A 54 23.16 10.62 -2.27
N ILE A 55 22.12 9.99 -2.82
CA ILE A 55 22.11 9.23 -4.07
C ILE A 55 21.67 10.19 -5.17
N ASP A 56 22.57 10.57 -6.05
CA ASP A 56 22.28 11.49 -7.14
C ASP A 56 21.84 10.79 -8.44
N MET A 57 22.06 9.48 -8.55
CA MET A 57 21.45 8.67 -9.62
C MET A 57 20.84 7.39 -9.04
N TRP A 58 19.55 7.16 -9.31
CA TRP A 58 18.85 5.94 -8.96
C TRP A 58 18.47 5.17 -10.21
N VAL A 59 18.95 3.92 -10.33
CA VAL A 59 18.71 3.06 -11.49
C VAL A 59 17.91 1.85 -11.07
N ILE A 60 16.79 1.62 -11.73
CA ILE A 60 15.91 0.47 -11.51
C ILE A 60 15.94 -0.38 -12.79
N ILE A 61 16.41 -1.62 -12.68
CA ILE A 61 16.44 -2.59 -13.78
C ILE A 61 15.46 -3.71 -13.45
N THR A 62 14.45 -3.87 -14.29
CA THR A 62 13.39 -4.84 -14.04
C THR A 62 13.09 -5.67 -15.29
N ARG A 63 12.62 -6.90 -15.11
CA ARG A 63 12.21 -7.80 -16.18
C ARG A 63 10.73 -8.13 -16.08
N GLU A 64 10.07 -8.24 -17.22
CA GLU A 64 8.70 -8.76 -17.30
C GLU A 64 8.62 -10.14 -16.63
N TYR A 65 7.63 -10.33 -15.72
CA TYR A 65 7.42 -11.52 -14.88
C TYR A 65 8.45 -11.76 -13.76
N ASN A 66 9.45 -10.92 -13.62
CA ASN A 66 10.39 -10.91 -12.52
C ASN A 66 10.73 -9.45 -12.20
N GLU A 67 9.69 -8.74 -11.76
CA GLU A 67 9.75 -7.32 -11.51
C GLU A 67 10.45 -6.99 -10.19
N ASP A 68 11.26 -5.94 -10.24
CA ASP A 68 11.69 -5.23 -9.05
C ASP A 68 10.45 -4.75 -8.26
N PRO A 69 10.33 -4.98 -6.95
CA PRO A 69 9.17 -4.56 -6.17
C PRO A 69 8.87 -3.05 -6.28
N ILE A 70 9.90 -2.22 -6.38
CA ILE A 70 9.76 -0.76 -6.52
C ILE A 70 9.05 -0.38 -7.81
N ILE A 71 9.28 -1.11 -8.91
CA ILE A 71 8.65 -0.78 -10.19
C ILE A 71 7.13 -0.78 -10.10
N LYS A 72 6.55 -1.60 -9.24
CA LYS A 72 5.09 -1.69 -9.05
C LYS A 72 4.50 -0.39 -8.51
N THR A 73 5.27 0.38 -7.75
CA THR A 73 4.87 1.69 -7.24
C THR A 73 4.99 2.79 -8.30
N LEU A 74 5.74 2.53 -9.35
CA LEU A 74 6.03 3.45 -10.44
C LEU A 74 5.22 3.16 -11.70
N LEU A 75 4.62 1.96 -11.84
CA LEU A 75 3.91 1.54 -13.06
C LEU A 75 2.85 2.58 -13.46
N PRO A 76 2.87 3.03 -14.72
CA PRO A 76 1.79 3.85 -15.21
C PRO A 76 0.47 3.07 -15.14
N PRO A 77 -0.67 3.71 -14.86
CA PRO A 77 -1.94 3.01 -14.65
C PRO A 77 -2.42 2.15 -15.83
N THR A 78 -1.85 2.40 -17.00
CA THR A 78 -2.13 1.63 -18.25
C THR A 78 -1.27 0.38 -18.38
N TRP A 79 -0.31 0.17 -17.47
CA TRP A 79 0.55 -1.01 -17.46
C TRP A 79 0.23 -1.88 -16.25
N LEU A 80 -0.04 -3.17 -16.48
CA LEU A 80 -0.28 -4.14 -15.41
C LEU A 80 1.03 -4.75 -14.91
N ASN A 81 2.05 -4.79 -15.75
CA ASN A 81 3.37 -5.33 -15.47
C ASN A 81 4.43 -4.52 -16.24
N ALA A 82 5.70 -4.66 -15.87
CA ALA A 82 6.82 -4.19 -16.66
C ALA A 82 6.83 -4.89 -18.04
N ARG A 83 7.48 -4.30 -19.03
CA ARG A 83 7.54 -4.84 -20.39
C ARG A 83 8.97 -5.21 -20.73
N ARG A 84 9.21 -6.48 -21.06
CA ARG A 84 10.54 -6.98 -21.45
C ARG A 84 11.56 -6.70 -20.34
N ARG A 85 12.70 -6.10 -20.70
CA ARG A 85 13.59 -5.44 -19.75
C ARG A 85 13.25 -3.95 -19.80
N THR A 86 12.76 -3.40 -18.70
CA THR A 86 12.53 -1.97 -18.49
C THR A 86 13.59 -1.43 -17.57
N ILE A 87 14.29 -0.40 -17.97
CA ILE A 87 15.30 0.29 -17.16
C ILE A 87 14.83 1.73 -16.97
N LEU A 88 14.73 2.17 -15.72
CA LEU A 88 14.47 3.56 -15.37
C LEU A 88 15.72 4.13 -14.72
N ALA A 89 16.05 5.36 -15.07
CA ALA A 89 17.10 6.12 -14.42
C ALA A 89 16.58 7.51 -14.02
N PHE A 90 16.83 7.84 -12.77
CA PHE A 90 16.50 9.13 -12.16
C PHE A 90 17.82 9.80 -11.80
N TYR A 91 18.09 10.97 -12.37
CA TYR A 91 19.28 11.75 -12.05
C TYR A 91 18.87 13.08 -11.45
N TYR A 92 19.34 13.36 -10.25
CA TYR A 92 19.08 14.61 -9.55
C TYR A 92 20.33 15.50 -9.55
N ASP A 93 20.25 16.57 -10.31
CA ASP A 93 21.26 17.64 -10.30
C ASP A 93 20.99 18.57 -9.12
N LYS A 94 21.89 18.54 -8.12
CA LYS A 94 21.75 19.35 -6.89
C LYS A 94 21.95 20.84 -7.12
N ASP A 95 22.79 21.20 -8.09
CA ASP A 95 23.13 22.59 -8.37
C ASP A 95 21.98 23.29 -9.10
N GLU A 96 21.37 22.59 -10.05
CA GLU A 96 20.22 23.07 -10.81
C GLU A 96 18.88 22.75 -10.12
N LYS A 97 18.87 21.93 -9.08
CA LYS A 97 17.68 21.37 -8.40
C LYS A 97 16.70 20.75 -9.37
N ASN A 98 17.23 20.01 -10.33
CA ASN A 98 16.48 19.41 -11.41
C ASN A 98 16.54 17.89 -11.35
N LEU A 99 15.38 17.24 -11.44
CA LEU A 99 15.25 15.79 -11.55
C LEU A 99 14.99 15.40 -13.00
N GLU A 100 15.97 14.78 -13.64
CA GLU A 100 15.79 14.12 -14.92
C GLU A 100 15.31 12.68 -14.73
N LYS A 101 14.28 12.31 -15.48
CA LYS A 101 13.64 10.99 -15.41
C LYS A 101 13.63 10.39 -16.80
N VAL A 102 14.30 9.25 -16.99
CA VAL A 102 14.38 8.60 -18.31
C VAL A 102 14.15 7.12 -18.24
N ALA A 103 13.61 6.58 -19.31
CA ALA A 103 13.50 5.15 -19.55
C ALA A 103 14.50 4.72 -20.64
N ILE A 104 15.40 3.83 -20.32
CA ILE A 104 16.21 3.10 -21.29
C ILE A 104 15.41 1.84 -21.67
N ALA A 105 14.37 2.03 -22.44
CA ALA A 105 13.41 1.02 -22.84
C ALA A 105 12.84 1.33 -24.24
N ARG A 106 12.15 0.38 -24.85
CA ARG A 106 11.56 0.57 -26.19
C ARG A 106 10.42 1.59 -26.24
N TYR A 107 9.84 1.89 -25.08
CA TYR A 107 8.68 2.75 -24.93
C TYR A 107 8.85 3.67 -23.74
N SER A 108 8.29 4.87 -23.81
CA SER A 108 8.16 5.74 -22.66
C SER A 108 7.39 5.04 -21.54
N PHE A 109 7.79 5.24 -20.30
CA PHE A 109 7.16 4.66 -19.13
C PHE A 109 6.06 5.61 -18.64
N GLY A 110 4.89 5.46 -19.22
CA GLY A 110 3.79 6.39 -19.06
C GLY A 110 4.06 7.75 -19.68
N LYS A 111 3.48 8.79 -19.09
CA LYS A 111 3.65 10.18 -19.54
C LYS A 111 4.83 10.88 -18.86
N ASN A 112 5.23 10.39 -17.69
CA ASN A 112 6.17 11.08 -16.82
C ASN A 112 7.64 10.74 -17.07
N ILE A 113 7.93 9.60 -17.72
CA ILE A 113 9.30 9.11 -17.93
C ILE A 113 9.49 8.78 -19.42
N PRO A 114 10.06 9.70 -20.20
CA PRO A 114 10.27 9.49 -21.64
C PRO A 114 11.33 8.42 -21.91
N SER A 115 11.16 7.67 -23.01
CA SER A 115 12.21 6.80 -23.50
C SER A 115 13.28 7.62 -24.22
N ILE A 116 14.54 7.33 -23.93
CA ILE A 116 15.70 7.93 -24.61
C ILE A 116 16.50 6.89 -25.41
N TRP A 117 16.13 5.59 -25.34
CA TRP A 117 16.89 4.55 -26.00
C TRP A 117 16.54 4.44 -27.49
N ASN A 118 17.48 4.81 -28.34
CA ASN A 118 17.43 4.55 -29.76
C ASN A 118 18.23 3.27 -30.09
N LYS A 119 17.52 2.14 -30.27
CA LYS A 119 18.14 0.83 -30.54
C LYS A 119 18.81 0.73 -31.91
N ASP A 120 18.52 1.65 -32.83
CA ASP A 120 19.15 1.66 -34.16
C ASP A 120 20.53 2.32 -34.10
N GLU A 121 20.76 3.19 -33.12
CA GLU A 121 22.07 3.81 -32.81
C GLU A 121 22.88 2.93 -31.85
N GLU A 122 22.25 2.42 -30.78
CA GLU A 122 22.87 1.52 -29.79
C GLU A 122 21.96 0.31 -29.54
N PRO A 123 22.22 -0.83 -30.19
CA PRO A 123 21.41 -2.04 -30.03
C PRO A 123 21.45 -2.63 -28.63
N ASP A 124 22.55 -2.40 -27.89
CA ASP A 124 22.74 -2.93 -26.55
C ASP A 124 22.16 -1.97 -25.51
N GLN A 125 21.12 -2.43 -24.83
CA GLN A 125 20.39 -1.64 -23.84
C GLN A 125 21.27 -1.28 -22.63
N MET A 126 22.20 -2.18 -22.21
CA MET A 126 23.09 -1.89 -21.08
C MET A 126 24.15 -0.85 -21.46
N LYS A 127 24.67 -0.91 -22.68
CA LYS A 127 25.57 0.14 -23.17
C LYS A 127 24.88 1.48 -23.29
N ALA A 128 23.62 1.52 -23.73
CA ALA A 128 22.83 2.75 -23.73
C ALA A 128 22.64 3.32 -22.33
N LEU A 129 22.39 2.47 -21.31
CA LEU A 129 22.34 2.89 -19.91
C LEU A 129 23.68 3.43 -19.43
N VAL A 130 24.78 2.71 -19.67
CA VAL A 130 26.12 3.13 -19.23
C VAL A 130 26.50 4.46 -19.88
N LYS A 131 26.20 4.66 -21.18
CA LYS A 131 26.42 5.94 -21.85
C LYS A 131 25.66 7.07 -21.16
N PHE A 132 24.40 6.90 -20.79
CA PHE A 132 23.63 7.90 -20.03
C PHE A 132 24.26 8.19 -18.66
N ILE A 133 24.72 7.15 -17.95
CA ILE A 133 25.39 7.31 -16.66
C ILE A 133 26.70 8.10 -16.82
N GLU A 134 27.51 7.80 -17.85
CA GLU A 134 28.76 8.50 -18.15
C GLU A 134 28.53 9.98 -18.49
N GLU A 135 27.51 10.29 -19.28
CA GLU A 135 27.12 11.65 -19.65
C GLU A 135 26.73 12.47 -18.41
N LYS A 136 26.02 11.88 -17.45
CA LYS A 136 25.62 12.56 -16.21
C LYS A 136 26.72 12.58 -15.15
N ASN A 137 27.66 11.65 -15.21
CA ASN A 137 28.78 11.52 -14.29
C ASN A 137 28.39 11.63 -12.80
N PRO A 138 27.42 10.82 -12.30
CA PRO A 138 26.95 10.91 -10.93
C PRO A 138 28.05 10.64 -9.92
N ILE A 139 27.85 11.07 -8.67
CA ILE A 139 28.74 10.76 -7.55
C ILE A 139 28.43 9.38 -7.00
N LYS A 140 27.13 9.07 -6.83
CA LYS A 140 26.64 7.76 -6.34
C LYS A 140 25.51 7.24 -7.24
N ILE A 141 25.64 5.97 -7.61
CA ILE A 141 24.65 5.23 -8.42
C ILE A 141 23.95 4.23 -7.50
N GLY A 142 22.71 4.51 -7.13
CA GLY A 142 21.90 3.61 -6.33
C GLY A 142 21.27 2.50 -7.17
N LEU A 143 21.47 1.24 -6.77
CA LEU A 143 20.79 0.06 -7.31
C LEU A 143 20.00 -0.61 -6.20
N ASN A 144 18.83 -1.20 -6.53
CA ASN A 144 17.96 -1.85 -5.56
C ASN A 144 18.49 -3.23 -5.18
N TYR A 145 19.41 -3.27 -4.22
CA TYR A 145 19.83 -4.47 -3.51
C TYR A 145 19.91 -4.19 -2.01
N SER A 146 19.53 -5.18 -1.19
CA SER A 146 19.43 -5.03 0.26
C SER A 146 19.63 -6.37 0.96
N ASP A 147 20.28 -6.32 2.13
CA ASP A 147 20.40 -7.46 3.03
C ASP A 147 19.23 -7.54 4.04
N HIS A 148 18.39 -6.50 4.13
CA HIS A 148 17.40 -6.36 5.20
C HIS A 148 15.96 -6.21 4.69
N PHE A 149 15.75 -5.48 3.59
CA PHE A 149 14.43 -5.14 3.09
C PHE A 149 14.15 -5.78 1.73
N ALA A 150 13.38 -6.86 1.71
CA ALA A 150 13.04 -7.57 0.47
C ALA A 150 12.42 -6.69 -0.62
N LEU A 151 11.65 -5.65 -0.24
CA LEU A 151 11.07 -4.71 -1.21
C LEU A 151 12.11 -3.75 -1.81
N ALA A 152 13.30 -3.65 -1.21
CA ALA A 152 14.43 -2.86 -1.73
C ALA A 152 15.52 -3.73 -2.39
N ASP A 153 15.33 -5.06 -2.46
CA ASP A 153 16.21 -6.05 -3.06
C ASP A 153 15.62 -6.56 -4.39
N GLY A 154 15.50 -5.66 -5.36
CA GLY A 154 14.76 -5.91 -6.59
C GLY A 154 15.62 -6.20 -7.82
N ILE A 155 16.92 -5.83 -7.82
CA ILE A 155 17.77 -6.10 -8.98
C ILE A 155 18.16 -7.57 -9.04
N VAL A 156 17.91 -8.23 -10.18
CA VAL A 156 18.34 -9.61 -10.34
C VAL A 156 19.85 -9.69 -10.58
N LYS A 157 20.49 -10.72 -10.02
CA LYS A 157 21.96 -10.92 -10.10
C LYS A 157 22.50 -10.80 -11.52
N THR A 158 21.80 -11.36 -12.50
CA THR A 158 22.24 -11.31 -13.91
C THR A 158 22.28 -9.88 -14.47
N ASP A 159 21.31 -9.03 -14.10
CA ASP A 159 21.30 -7.63 -14.58
C ASP A 159 22.30 -6.77 -13.81
N TYR A 160 22.53 -7.07 -12.53
CA TYR A 160 23.57 -6.45 -11.75
C TYR A 160 24.96 -6.70 -12.36
N ASP A 161 25.29 -7.96 -12.60
CA ASP A 161 26.57 -8.33 -13.21
C ASP A 161 26.73 -7.71 -14.60
N LEU A 162 25.69 -7.84 -15.43
CA LEU A 162 25.72 -7.31 -16.78
C LEU A 162 25.94 -5.79 -16.80
N LEU A 163 25.37 -5.06 -15.84
CA LEU A 163 25.63 -3.63 -15.70
C LEU A 163 27.08 -3.35 -15.33
N LEU A 164 27.61 -4.02 -14.31
CA LEU A 164 28.99 -3.82 -13.86
C LEU A 164 30.01 -4.20 -14.93
N ASP A 165 29.77 -5.27 -15.69
CA ASP A 165 30.65 -5.72 -16.78
C ASP A 165 30.73 -4.69 -17.94
N ASN A 166 29.69 -3.84 -18.11
CA ASN A 166 29.68 -2.78 -19.10
C ASN A 166 30.22 -1.44 -18.57
N MET A 167 30.44 -1.32 -17.25
CA MET A 167 30.97 -0.11 -16.63
C MET A 167 32.50 -0.12 -16.58
N SER A 168 33.10 1.07 -16.62
CA SER A 168 34.51 1.24 -16.26
C SER A 168 34.73 0.99 -14.75
N ASN A 169 35.96 0.64 -14.36
CA ASN A 169 36.32 0.44 -12.95
C ASN A 169 36.11 1.71 -12.08
N SER A 170 36.18 2.89 -12.67
CA SER A 170 35.92 4.14 -11.97
C SER A 170 34.42 4.34 -11.72
N LEU A 171 33.60 3.93 -12.66
CA LEU A 171 32.15 4.07 -12.59
C LEU A 171 31.51 3.03 -11.67
N SER A 172 31.97 1.75 -11.75
CA SER A 172 31.45 0.67 -10.91
C SER A 172 31.70 0.91 -9.41
N LYS A 173 32.76 1.63 -9.04
CA LYS A 173 33.03 2.03 -7.64
C LYS A 173 32.04 3.05 -7.07
N LYS A 174 31.25 3.70 -7.92
CA LYS A 174 30.19 4.64 -7.51
C LYS A 174 28.86 3.94 -7.20
N VAL A 175 28.76 2.64 -7.51
CA VAL A 175 27.56 1.84 -7.26
C VAL A 175 27.40 1.58 -5.76
N VAL A 176 26.22 1.88 -5.24
CA VAL A 176 25.82 1.68 -3.83
C VAL A 176 24.45 1.08 -3.76
N SER A 177 24.11 0.49 -2.60
CA SER A 177 22.73 0.10 -2.33
C SER A 177 21.81 1.32 -2.29
N ALA A 178 20.68 1.22 -2.96
CA ALA A 178 19.60 2.20 -2.87
C ALA A 178 18.58 1.87 -1.77
N GLU A 179 18.90 0.95 -0.86
CA GLU A 179 17.97 0.48 0.18
C GLU A 179 17.26 1.63 0.90
N GLU A 180 18.01 2.59 1.44
CA GLU A 180 17.43 3.71 2.17
C GLU A 180 16.51 4.56 1.29
N LEU A 181 16.90 4.85 0.05
CA LEU A 181 16.08 5.61 -0.90
C LEU A 181 14.81 4.83 -1.28
N ALA A 182 14.94 3.53 -1.55
CA ALA A 182 13.81 2.68 -1.92
C ALA A 182 12.82 2.52 -0.78
N VAL A 183 13.29 2.30 0.45
CA VAL A 183 12.44 2.21 1.65
C VAL A 183 11.72 3.53 1.88
N ARG A 184 12.44 4.66 1.90
CA ARG A 184 11.83 5.99 2.07
C ARG A 184 10.83 6.32 0.96
N TRP A 185 11.10 5.89 -0.27
CA TRP A 185 10.14 6.03 -1.37
C TRP A 185 8.83 5.30 -1.09
N ILE A 186 8.88 4.08 -0.54
CA ILE A 186 7.69 3.29 -0.25
C ILE A 186 6.93 3.84 0.98
N GLU A 187 7.65 4.20 2.05
CA GLU A 187 7.02 4.55 3.34
C GLU A 187 6.49 5.99 3.40
N THR A 188 7.10 6.92 2.68
CA THR A 188 6.71 8.33 2.76
C THR A 188 5.42 8.60 1.99
N ARG A 189 4.47 9.29 2.63
CA ARG A 189 3.22 9.75 2.04
C ARG A 189 3.28 11.23 1.72
N THR A 190 2.67 11.62 0.60
CA THR A 190 2.46 13.01 0.26
C THR A 190 1.14 13.52 0.85
N GLU A 191 0.96 14.83 0.94
CA GLU A 191 -0.31 15.42 1.39
C GLU A 191 -1.50 14.95 0.55
N LYS A 192 -1.30 14.76 -0.76
CA LYS A 192 -2.35 14.25 -1.65
C LYS A 192 -2.74 12.81 -1.33
N GLU A 193 -1.78 11.98 -0.96
CA GLU A 193 -2.04 10.60 -0.52
C GLU A 193 -2.77 10.59 0.82
N MET A 194 -2.43 11.47 1.75
CA MET A 194 -3.09 11.55 3.06
C MET A 194 -4.58 11.91 2.97
N ILE A 195 -4.96 12.79 2.05
CA ILE A 195 -6.39 13.11 1.79
C ILE A 195 -7.18 11.86 1.37
N ILE A 196 -6.54 10.94 0.63
CA ILE A 196 -7.18 9.70 0.17
C ILE A 196 -7.26 8.68 1.31
N TYR A 197 -6.34 8.74 2.27
CA TYR A 197 -6.26 7.77 3.36
C TYR A 197 -7.52 7.76 4.23
N ASP A 198 -8.10 8.91 4.53
CA ASP A 198 -9.32 9.01 5.32
C ASP A 198 -10.45 8.21 4.65
N GLN A 199 -10.66 8.41 3.34
CA GLN A 199 -11.65 7.64 2.57
C GLN A 199 -11.34 6.14 2.58
N LEU A 200 -10.06 5.78 2.44
CA LEU A 200 -9.64 4.39 2.40
C LEU A 200 -9.89 3.67 3.73
N VAL A 201 -9.63 4.34 4.84
CA VAL A 201 -9.90 3.85 6.20
C VAL A 201 -11.41 3.70 6.41
N GLU A 202 -12.23 4.67 6.02
CA GLU A 202 -13.70 4.58 6.10
C GLU A 202 -14.24 3.38 5.32
N ILE A 203 -13.73 3.12 4.10
CA ILE A 203 -14.12 1.96 3.31
C ILE A 203 -13.78 0.66 4.05
N THR A 204 -12.59 0.58 4.63
CA THR A 204 -12.13 -0.61 5.36
C THR A 204 -13.01 -0.89 6.57
N HIS A 205 -13.22 0.10 7.43
CA HIS A 205 -14.13 -0.02 8.59
C HIS A 205 -15.57 -0.31 8.18
N GLY A 206 -16.04 0.27 7.08
CA GLY A 206 -17.38 -0.01 6.53
C GLY A 206 -17.55 -1.49 6.15
N ILE A 207 -16.51 -2.12 5.59
CA ILE A 207 -16.53 -3.56 5.26
C ILE A 207 -16.50 -4.40 6.54
N ILE A 208 -15.67 -4.07 7.52
CA ILE A 208 -15.59 -4.78 8.80
C ILE A 208 -16.92 -4.67 9.55
N ASN A 209 -17.52 -3.48 9.63
CA ASN A 209 -18.81 -3.25 10.29
C ASN A 209 -19.94 -4.08 9.65
N GLU A 210 -19.95 -4.18 8.31
CA GLU A 210 -20.95 -5.02 7.63
C GLU A 210 -20.66 -6.51 7.88
N ALA A 211 -19.39 -6.93 7.88
CA ALA A 211 -18.98 -8.30 8.18
C ALA A 211 -19.41 -8.74 9.58
N PHE A 212 -19.31 -7.85 10.56
CA PHE A 212 -19.69 -8.10 11.96
C PHE A 212 -21.19 -7.88 12.26
N SER A 213 -21.99 -7.67 11.24
CA SER A 213 -23.42 -7.45 11.41
C SER A 213 -24.23 -8.74 11.24
N THR A 214 -25.51 -8.70 11.67
CA THR A 214 -26.50 -9.77 11.45
C THR A 214 -26.82 -10.02 9.97
N LYS A 215 -26.33 -9.19 9.05
CA LYS A 215 -26.42 -9.43 7.61
C LYS A 215 -25.48 -10.56 7.15
N VAL A 216 -24.39 -10.78 7.88
CA VAL A 216 -23.35 -11.75 7.54
C VAL A 216 -23.28 -12.86 8.59
N ILE A 217 -23.31 -12.52 9.87
CA ILE A 217 -23.20 -13.49 10.96
C ILE A 217 -24.57 -13.89 11.47
N THR A 218 -24.84 -15.19 11.41
CA THR A 218 -25.93 -15.85 12.13
C THR A 218 -25.28 -16.72 13.21
N PRO A 219 -25.31 -16.29 14.51
CA PRO A 219 -24.69 -17.06 15.59
C PRO A 219 -25.21 -18.50 15.64
N GLY A 220 -24.32 -19.47 15.85
CA GLY A 220 -24.62 -20.90 15.81
C GLY A 220 -24.63 -21.52 14.40
N VAL A 221 -24.44 -20.72 13.34
CA VAL A 221 -24.45 -21.21 11.94
C VAL A 221 -23.23 -20.75 11.17
N THR A 222 -22.94 -19.45 11.19
CA THR A 222 -21.83 -18.85 10.45
C THR A 222 -20.49 -19.20 11.07
N THR A 223 -19.54 -19.63 10.25
CA THR A 223 -18.15 -19.87 10.66
C THR A 223 -17.28 -18.65 10.45
N THR A 224 -16.14 -18.59 11.12
CA THR A 224 -15.11 -17.55 10.89
C THR A 224 -14.65 -17.55 9.43
N ASN A 225 -14.51 -18.72 8.83
CA ASN A 225 -14.16 -18.87 7.41
C ASN A 225 -15.22 -18.28 6.47
N ASP A 226 -16.50 -18.44 6.76
CA ASP A 226 -17.59 -17.85 5.97
C ASP A 226 -17.46 -16.32 5.94
N VAL A 227 -17.14 -15.71 7.08
CA VAL A 227 -16.94 -14.25 7.19
C VAL A 227 -15.74 -13.80 6.38
N VAL A 228 -14.60 -14.50 6.49
CA VAL A 228 -13.38 -14.21 5.70
C VAL A 228 -13.67 -14.22 4.21
N TRP A 229 -14.32 -15.24 3.70
CA TRP A 229 -14.67 -15.33 2.27
C TRP A 229 -15.70 -14.30 1.86
N TRP A 230 -16.65 -13.98 2.72
CA TRP A 230 -17.59 -12.89 2.47
C TRP A 230 -16.85 -11.55 2.31
N MET A 231 -15.87 -11.24 3.18
CA MET A 231 -15.05 -10.04 3.08
C MET A 231 -14.30 -9.99 1.76
N ARG A 232 -13.68 -11.11 1.34
CA ARG A 232 -12.98 -11.22 0.04
C ARG A 232 -13.91 -10.93 -1.14
N GLU A 233 -15.13 -11.51 -1.12
CA GLU A 233 -16.13 -11.28 -2.15
C GLU A 233 -16.63 -9.82 -2.13
N LYS A 234 -16.80 -9.23 -0.95
CA LYS A 234 -17.20 -7.82 -0.80
C LYS A 234 -16.18 -6.89 -1.44
N VAL A 235 -14.90 -7.07 -1.13
CA VAL A 235 -13.79 -6.30 -1.73
C VAL A 235 -13.81 -6.40 -3.25
N LYS A 236 -13.98 -7.61 -3.78
CA LYS A 236 -14.04 -7.85 -5.23
C LYS A 236 -15.26 -7.17 -5.86
N LYS A 237 -16.45 -7.23 -5.23
CA LYS A 237 -17.66 -6.54 -5.71
C LYS A 237 -17.48 -5.02 -5.76
N LEU A 238 -16.71 -4.45 -4.85
CA LEU A 238 -16.34 -3.04 -4.84
C LEU A 238 -15.22 -2.70 -5.86
N GLY A 239 -14.69 -3.70 -6.56
CA GLY A 239 -13.58 -3.51 -7.50
C GLY A 239 -12.28 -3.09 -6.82
N LEU A 240 -12.10 -3.48 -5.57
CA LEU A 240 -10.88 -3.30 -4.77
C LEU A 240 -10.06 -4.58 -4.73
N LYS A 241 -8.93 -4.55 -4.03
CA LYS A 241 -8.06 -5.70 -3.77
C LYS A 241 -7.76 -5.81 -2.28
N THR A 242 -7.61 -7.02 -1.77
CA THR A 242 -6.91 -7.29 -0.51
C THR A 242 -5.44 -7.47 -0.82
N TRP A 243 -4.55 -7.10 0.08
CA TRP A 243 -3.11 -7.32 -0.06
C TRP A 243 -2.60 -8.46 0.84
N PHE A 244 -3.44 -8.91 1.78
CA PHE A 244 -3.28 -10.17 2.52
C PHE A 244 -4.64 -10.86 2.69
N HIS A 245 -4.63 -12.13 3.09
CA HIS A 245 -5.85 -12.87 3.38
C HIS A 245 -6.39 -12.44 4.74
N PRO A 246 -7.64 -11.95 4.86
CA PRO A 246 -8.18 -11.55 6.15
C PRO A 246 -8.18 -12.69 7.15
N THR A 247 -8.05 -12.38 8.43
CA THR A 247 -8.27 -13.34 9.51
C THR A 247 -9.47 -12.95 10.36
N ILE A 248 -10.22 -13.94 10.81
CA ILE A 248 -11.27 -13.80 11.80
C ILE A 248 -11.03 -14.87 12.86
N ASP A 249 -10.73 -14.42 14.07
CA ASP A 249 -10.45 -15.28 15.22
C ASP A 249 -11.54 -15.15 16.27
N VAL A 250 -11.85 -16.26 16.94
CA VAL A 250 -12.82 -16.30 18.02
C VAL A 250 -12.10 -16.52 19.35
N GLN A 251 -12.38 -15.68 20.32
CA GLN A 251 -11.91 -15.85 21.70
C GLN A 251 -13.06 -16.30 22.59
N ARG A 252 -12.90 -17.49 23.22
CA ARG A 252 -13.83 -18.09 24.19
C ARG A 252 -13.11 -18.45 25.47
N ASN A 253 -13.79 -18.35 26.61
CA ASN A 253 -13.21 -18.70 27.90
C ASN A 253 -12.82 -20.18 28.07
N GLU A 254 -13.38 -21.08 27.24
CA GLU A 254 -13.23 -22.53 27.36
C GLU A 254 -12.27 -23.15 26.33
N VAL A 255 -11.63 -22.35 25.48
CA VAL A 255 -10.70 -22.85 24.43
C VAL A 255 -9.27 -22.56 24.87
N SER A 256 -8.54 -23.64 25.16
CA SER A 256 -7.15 -23.59 25.64
C SER A 256 -6.10 -23.30 24.55
N ASP A 257 -6.48 -23.25 23.27
CA ASP A 257 -5.56 -23.09 22.14
C ASP A 257 -5.66 -21.67 21.54
N LEU A 258 -5.30 -20.69 22.33
CA LEU A 258 -5.33 -19.26 21.95
C LEU A 258 -4.33 -18.85 20.85
N TYR A 259 -3.38 -19.74 20.49
CA TYR A 259 -2.34 -19.44 19.50
C TYR A 259 -1.98 -20.66 18.66
N ALA A 260 -2.83 -21.03 17.73
CA ALA A 260 -2.38 -21.90 16.64
C ALA A 260 -1.57 -21.05 15.63
N PHE A 261 -0.29 -20.87 15.89
CA PHE A 261 0.67 -20.29 14.94
C PHE A 261 1.00 -21.23 13.78
N ASP A 262 0.39 -22.39 13.72
CA ASP A 262 0.66 -23.47 12.74
C ASP A 262 -0.16 -23.38 11.45
N GLY A 263 -0.92 -22.31 11.25
CA GLY A 263 -1.57 -22.02 9.96
C GLY A 263 -2.84 -22.83 9.67
N GLU A 264 -3.25 -23.74 10.54
CA GLU A 264 -4.54 -24.40 10.47
C GLU A 264 -5.56 -23.67 11.36
N SER A 265 -6.19 -22.61 10.82
CA SER A 265 -7.34 -22.01 11.50
C SER A 265 -8.46 -23.07 11.58
N LYS A 266 -8.74 -23.54 12.79
CA LYS A 266 -9.97 -24.28 13.04
C LYS A 266 -11.12 -23.32 12.79
N PHE A 267 -11.90 -23.57 11.76
CA PHE A 267 -13.08 -22.76 11.43
C PHE A 267 -14.13 -22.96 12.53
N ASP A 268 -14.12 -22.05 13.49
CA ASP A 268 -15.08 -22.11 14.59
C ASP A 268 -16.42 -21.51 14.18
N ILE A 269 -17.50 -22.20 14.50
CA ILE A 269 -18.84 -21.63 14.43
C ILE A 269 -18.91 -20.50 15.45
N ILE A 270 -19.29 -19.33 15.02
CA ILE A 270 -19.45 -18.14 15.85
C ILE A 270 -20.68 -18.33 16.75
N LEU A 271 -20.50 -18.22 18.07
CA LEU A 271 -21.55 -18.45 19.06
C LEU A 271 -21.88 -17.18 19.84
N PRO A 272 -23.08 -17.06 20.44
CA PRO A 272 -23.36 -16.02 21.41
C PRO A 272 -22.39 -16.06 22.59
N GLY A 273 -21.81 -14.92 22.93
CA GLY A 273 -20.79 -14.79 23.98
C GLY A 273 -19.35 -14.80 23.47
N ASP A 274 -19.11 -15.02 22.17
CA ASP A 274 -17.78 -14.94 21.57
C ASP A 274 -17.31 -13.49 21.46
N LEU A 275 -16.02 -13.29 21.69
CA LEU A 275 -15.32 -12.09 21.22
C LEU A 275 -14.63 -12.44 19.90
N ILE A 276 -14.93 -11.68 18.86
CA ILE A 276 -14.39 -11.87 17.52
C ILE A 276 -13.32 -10.80 17.29
N HIS A 277 -12.17 -11.20 16.77
CA HIS A 277 -11.11 -10.33 16.27
C HIS A 277 -11.04 -10.43 14.75
N CYS A 278 -10.86 -9.30 14.09
CA CYS A 278 -10.62 -9.21 12.65
C CYS A 278 -9.29 -8.52 12.39
N ASP A 279 -8.51 -9.08 11.47
CA ASP A 279 -7.38 -8.41 10.84
C ASP A 279 -7.63 -8.33 9.34
N PHE A 280 -7.72 -7.11 8.81
CA PHE A 280 -8.19 -6.86 7.45
C PHE A 280 -7.60 -5.61 6.82
N GLY A 281 -7.18 -5.74 5.55
CA GLY A 281 -6.67 -4.62 4.78
C GLY A 281 -7.05 -4.67 3.30
N ILE A 282 -7.20 -3.49 2.71
CA ILE A 282 -7.51 -3.31 1.29
C ILE A 282 -6.47 -2.44 0.61
N SER A 283 -6.38 -2.57 -0.72
CA SER A 283 -5.57 -1.72 -1.58
C SER A 283 -6.46 -0.87 -2.47
N TYR A 284 -6.22 0.45 -2.47
CA TYR A 284 -6.90 1.41 -3.31
C TYR A 284 -5.96 2.56 -3.67
N LEU A 285 -5.92 2.96 -4.95
CA LEU A 285 -5.08 4.06 -5.46
C LEU A 285 -3.59 3.95 -5.07
N THR A 286 -3.05 2.72 -5.03
CA THR A 286 -1.68 2.37 -4.59
C THR A 286 -1.40 2.46 -3.10
N LEU A 287 -2.42 2.75 -2.29
CA LEU A 287 -2.35 2.79 -0.84
C LEU A 287 -2.97 1.52 -0.23
N ASN A 288 -2.49 1.13 0.95
CA ASN A 288 -2.98 -0.03 1.68
C ASN A 288 -3.48 0.39 3.06
N THR A 289 -4.54 -0.27 3.54
CA THR A 289 -4.93 -0.22 4.95
C THR A 289 -4.56 -1.52 5.65
N ASP A 290 -4.47 -1.46 6.96
CA ASP A 290 -4.25 -2.57 7.88
C ASP A 290 -5.01 -2.22 9.15
N CYS A 291 -6.22 -2.80 9.30
CA CYS A 291 -7.12 -2.44 10.37
C CYS A 291 -7.51 -3.69 11.16
N GLN A 292 -7.48 -3.56 12.48
CA GLN A 292 -7.91 -4.60 13.39
C GLN A 292 -9.08 -4.11 14.23
N GLU A 293 -10.13 -4.93 14.34
CA GLU A 293 -11.34 -4.60 15.06
C GLU A 293 -11.81 -5.78 15.90
N LEU A 294 -12.50 -5.45 16.98
CA LEU A 294 -13.11 -6.41 17.90
C LEU A 294 -14.63 -6.27 17.87
N ALA A 295 -15.33 -7.39 17.94
CA ALA A 295 -16.78 -7.41 18.14
C ALA A 295 -17.19 -8.50 19.13
N TYR A 296 -18.17 -8.20 19.97
CA TYR A 296 -18.76 -9.17 20.88
C TYR A 296 -20.10 -9.65 20.35
N VAL A 297 -20.29 -10.96 20.32
CA VAL A 297 -21.55 -11.58 19.90
C VAL A 297 -22.50 -11.64 21.10
N LEU A 298 -23.50 -10.75 21.14
CA LEU A 298 -24.44 -10.66 22.23
C LEU A 298 -25.14 -12.00 22.51
N LYS A 299 -25.29 -12.35 23.79
CA LYS A 299 -26.18 -13.44 24.20
C LYS A 299 -27.64 -13.01 24.10
N PRO A 300 -28.60 -13.96 24.10
CA PRO A 300 -30.02 -13.64 23.92
C PRO A 300 -30.61 -12.59 24.87
N ASP A 301 -30.08 -12.48 26.07
CA ASP A 301 -30.56 -11.59 27.11
C ASP A 301 -29.68 -10.31 27.26
N GLU A 302 -28.70 -10.12 26.39
CA GLU A 302 -27.78 -8.98 26.42
C GLU A 302 -28.17 -7.94 25.34
N THR A 303 -28.07 -6.66 25.71
CA THR A 303 -28.27 -5.53 24.80
C THR A 303 -26.98 -4.78 24.50
N GLU A 304 -25.95 -5.02 25.31
CA GLU A 304 -24.63 -4.38 25.23
C GLU A 304 -23.54 -5.39 25.60
N ALA A 305 -22.31 -5.13 25.18
CA ALA A 305 -21.17 -5.94 25.56
C ALA A 305 -20.91 -5.83 27.09
N PRO A 306 -20.40 -6.90 27.74
CA PRO A 306 -20.06 -6.86 29.14
C PRO A 306 -19.06 -5.76 29.51
N ASP A 307 -19.28 -5.07 30.63
CA ASP A 307 -18.44 -3.95 31.10
C ASP A 307 -16.95 -4.24 31.12
N TYR A 308 -16.55 -5.47 31.41
CA TYR A 308 -15.13 -5.82 31.49
C TYR A 308 -14.47 -5.81 30.11
N LEU A 309 -15.19 -6.12 29.03
CA LEU A 309 -14.71 -6.03 27.65
C LEU A 309 -14.61 -4.57 27.20
N VAL A 310 -15.61 -3.74 27.53
CA VAL A 310 -15.59 -2.31 27.25
C VAL A 310 -14.38 -1.66 27.93
N LYS A 311 -14.16 -1.94 29.22
CA LYS A 311 -12.99 -1.42 29.95
C LYS A 311 -11.65 -1.91 29.37
N ALA A 312 -11.58 -3.17 28.94
CA ALA A 312 -10.39 -3.69 28.30
C ALA A 312 -10.08 -3.00 26.97
N LEU A 313 -11.12 -2.70 26.17
CA LEU A 313 -10.98 -1.93 24.95
C LEU A 313 -10.52 -0.49 25.22
N ASP A 314 -11.10 0.17 26.24
CA ASP A 314 -10.70 1.53 26.65
C ASP A 314 -9.21 1.58 27.06
N GLU A 315 -8.72 0.58 27.81
CA GLU A 315 -7.30 0.50 28.16
C GLU A 315 -6.41 0.20 26.93
N GLY A 316 -6.87 -0.62 25.99
CA GLY A 316 -6.19 -0.84 24.70
C GLY A 316 -6.08 0.45 23.88
N ASN A 317 -7.17 1.20 23.76
CA ASN A 317 -7.20 2.50 23.08
C ASN A 317 -6.24 3.50 23.76
N ARG A 318 -6.22 3.52 25.08
CA ARG A 318 -5.28 4.37 25.83
C ARG A 318 -3.82 4.06 25.51
N VAL A 319 -3.46 2.78 25.31
CA VAL A 319 -2.09 2.40 24.89
C VAL A 319 -1.80 2.95 23.50
N GLN A 320 -2.76 2.87 22.56
CA GLN A 320 -2.62 3.44 21.22
C GLN A 320 -2.44 4.96 21.28
N ASP A 321 -3.21 5.67 22.12
CA ASP A 321 -3.08 7.12 22.30
C ASP A 321 -1.68 7.49 22.81
N ILE A 322 -1.13 6.75 23.81
CA ILE A 322 0.23 6.97 24.33
C ILE A 322 1.27 6.83 23.20
N PHE A 323 1.15 5.78 22.35
CA PHE A 323 2.05 5.61 21.22
C PHE A 323 1.91 6.74 20.21
N THR A 324 0.68 7.11 19.85
CA THR A 324 0.39 8.15 18.88
C THR A 324 0.94 9.51 19.30
N ASP A 325 0.78 9.86 20.59
CA ASP A 325 1.30 11.10 21.15
C ASP A 325 2.83 11.19 21.14
N LEU A 326 3.52 10.04 21.10
CA LEU A 326 4.97 9.97 21.02
C LEU A 326 5.53 10.07 19.60
N PHE A 327 4.68 9.99 18.56
CA PHE A 327 5.10 10.15 17.16
C PHE A 327 5.52 11.59 16.87
N GLU A 328 6.80 11.87 17.02
CA GLU A 328 7.40 13.15 16.76
C GLU A 328 8.42 13.07 15.61
N HIS A 329 8.53 14.18 14.87
CA HIS A 329 9.53 14.27 13.81
C HIS A 329 10.95 14.01 14.36
N LYS A 330 11.69 13.12 13.68
CA LYS A 330 13.07 12.69 13.99
C LYS A 330 13.22 11.66 15.12
N LYS A 331 12.17 11.17 15.73
CA LYS A 331 12.28 9.99 16.61
C LYS A 331 12.32 8.72 15.77
N THR A 332 13.15 7.77 16.17
CA THR A 332 13.10 6.40 15.61
C THR A 332 12.03 5.57 16.31
N GLY A 333 11.53 4.51 15.66
CA GLY A 333 10.59 3.58 16.28
C GLY A 333 11.10 2.99 17.62
N ASN A 334 12.41 2.70 17.71
CA ASN A 334 13.01 2.22 18.96
C ASN A 334 13.01 3.28 20.08
N GLN A 335 13.13 4.56 19.74
CA GLN A 335 13.01 5.65 20.73
C GLN A 335 11.57 5.78 21.21
N ILE A 336 10.60 5.75 20.30
CA ILE A 336 9.18 5.78 20.63
C ILE A 336 8.81 4.59 21.53
N LEU A 337 9.19 3.37 21.14
CA LEU A 337 8.91 2.16 21.93
C LEU A 337 9.53 2.22 23.34
N LYS A 338 10.68 2.85 23.49
CA LYS A 338 11.33 2.98 24.82
C LYS A 338 10.65 4.02 25.70
N GLU A 339 10.02 5.02 25.11
CA GLU A 339 9.35 6.11 25.84
C GLU A 339 7.90 5.74 26.21
N ALA A 340 7.24 4.87 25.42
CA ALA A 340 5.92 4.33 25.70
C ALA A 340 5.93 3.31 26.83
#